data_39efd6beaeba8d27d5fc8ccfc3bca30c
#
_entry.id   39efd6beaeba8d27d5fc8ccfc3bca30c
#
_cell.length_a   1.000
_cell.length_b   1.000
_cell.length_c   1.000
_cell.angle_alpha   90.00
_cell.angle_beta   90.00
_cell.angle_gamma   90.00
#
_symmetry.space_group_name_H-M   'P 1'
#
loop_
_entity.id
_entity.type
_entity.pdbx_description
1 polymer ?
#
loop_
_entity_poly.entity_id
_entity_poly.type
_entity_poly.pdbx_seq_one_letter_code
_entity_poly.pdbx_strand_id
1 'polypeptide(L)'
;TRETARAPAQPVRPLGMTAAPIHLAGERLMLDPAGALVWPEAGLLAVSDLHLEKGSSYAPRGMLLPPWDTRVTLDRLALLLRRYRPRIVVALGDSFHDREAAARLPEAERQRVQAITAAFRFIWVQGNHDPDPPDGLGGEAVEAFASGNLTFRHQADPAASNEISGHHHPKAAVPARGTAITRPCFVTDARRVVMPAFGAYTGGMDVREPGIAKLFPRGGRVFLLGRERLYSFALGPNTRHARA
;
A
#
# COMPACT_ATOMS: atom_id res chain seq x y z
N THR A 1 -31.27 -46.64 26.63
CA THR A 1 -30.79 -45.86 25.47
C THR A 1 -30.36 -44.50 25.95
N ARG A 2 -29.04 -44.28 26.11
CA ARG A 2 -28.44 -42.97 26.47
C ARG A 2 -28.10 -42.25 25.17
N GLU A 3 -28.77 -41.14 24.95
CA GLU A 3 -28.54 -40.21 23.85
C GLU A 3 -27.28 -39.40 24.17
N THR A 4 -26.20 -39.62 23.45
CA THR A 4 -24.94 -38.86 23.58
C THR A 4 -25.12 -37.50 22.93
N ALA A 5 -25.28 -36.49 23.77
CA ALA A 5 -25.28 -35.10 23.34
C ALA A 5 -23.97 -34.73 22.62
N ARG A 6 -24.06 -34.41 21.34
CA ARG A 6 -22.97 -33.95 20.49
C ARG A 6 -22.57 -32.54 20.95
N ALA A 7 -21.32 -32.36 21.37
CA ALA A 7 -20.78 -31.06 21.73
C ALA A 7 -20.95 -30.08 20.57
N PRO A 8 -21.27 -28.78 20.82
CA PRO A 8 -21.40 -27.78 19.78
C PRO A 8 -20.05 -27.59 19.09
N ALA A 9 -20.09 -27.67 17.75
CA ALA A 9 -18.92 -27.40 16.92
C ALA A 9 -18.38 -25.98 17.23
N GLN A 10 -17.13 -25.90 17.64
CA GLN A 10 -16.45 -24.60 17.81
C GLN A 10 -16.44 -23.88 16.47
N PRO A 11 -16.76 -22.57 16.43
CA PRO A 11 -16.68 -21.81 15.20
C PRO A 11 -15.24 -21.84 14.71
N VAL A 12 -15.04 -22.36 13.49
CA VAL A 12 -13.78 -22.30 12.78
C VAL A 12 -13.44 -20.83 12.64
N ARG A 13 -12.46 -20.34 13.42
CA ARG A 13 -11.88 -19.02 13.23
C ARG A 13 -11.32 -18.99 11.80
N PRO A 14 -11.77 -18.08 10.92
CA PRO A 14 -11.08 -17.93 9.65
C PRO A 14 -9.61 -17.61 9.96
N LEU A 15 -8.68 -18.30 9.31
CA LEU A 15 -7.24 -18.01 9.33
C LEU A 15 -7.08 -16.57 8.80
N GLY A 16 -7.26 -15.59 9.69
CA GLY A 16 -7.24 -14.19 9.35
C GLY A 16 -5.82 -13.72 9.12
N MET A 17 -5.57 -13.09 7.99
CA MET A 17 -4.36 -12.30 7.76
C MET A 17 -4.17 -11.38 8.95
N THR A 18 -3.03 -11.50 9.65
CA THR A 18 -2.78 -10.77 10.90
C THR A 18 -2.07 -9.47 10.59
N ALA A 19 -2.78 -8.35 10.72
CA ALA A 19 -2.20 -7.02 10.61
C ALA A 19 -1.29 -6.73 11.82
N ALA A 20 -0.20 -5.99 11.58
CA ALA A 20 0.75 -5.59 12.62
C ALA A 20 0.46 -4.17 13.11
N PRO A 21 0.33 -3.93 14.42
CA PRO A 21 0.16 -2.58 14.95
C PRO A 21 1.49 -1.82 14.94
N ILE A 22 1.40 -0.53 14.62
CA ILE A 22 2.48 0.46 14.80
C ILE A 22 1.89 1.72 15.44
N HIS A 23 2.75 2.59 15.94
CA HIS A 23 2.36 3.92 16.43
C HIS A 23 3.13 5.00 15.69
N LEU A 24 2.42 6.03 15.25
CA LEU A 24 2.97 7.22 14.61
C LEU A 24 2.20 8.45 15.10
N ALA A 25 2.89 9.48 15.57
CA ALA A 25 2.28 10.72 16.08
C ALA A 25 1.23 10.51 17.20
N GLY A 26 1.36 9.44 18.00
CA GLY A 26 0.38 9.05 19.02
C GLY A 26 -0.76 8.18 18.51
N GLU A 27 -0.92 8.06 17.20
CA GLU A 27 -1.98 7.26 16.56
C GLU A 27 -1.60 5.79 16.43
N ARG A 28 -2.57 4.91 16.66
CA ARG A 28 -2.41 3.46 16.43
C ARG A 28 -2.84 3.10 15.02
N LEU A 29 -1.87 2.67 14.22
CA LEU A 29 -2.07 2.25 12.84
C LEU A 29 -1.87 0.74 12.72
N MET A 30 -2.51 0.12 11.71
CA MET A 30 -2.40 -1.30 11.43
C MET A 30 -1.84 -1.50 10.02
N LEU A 31 -0.75 -2.23 9.90
CA LEU A 31 -0.18 -2.63 8.61
C LEU A 31 -0.75 -3.98 8.20
N ASP A 32 -1.40 -4.05 7.03
CA ASP A 32 -1.98 -5.29 6.52
C ASP A 32 -0.99 -6.02 5.60
N PRO A 33 -0.86 -7.36 5.67
CA PRO A 33 -0.02 -8.16 4.77
C PRO A 33 -0.33 -7.99 3.28
N ALA A 34 -1.53 -7.51 2.92
CA ALA A 34 -1.86 -7.17 1.54
C ALA A 34 -1.24 -5.83 1.08
N GLY A 35 -0.52 -5.11 1.94
CA GLY A 35 0.16 -3.86 1.59
C GLY A 35 -0.67 -2.61 1.85
N ALA A 36 -1.76 -2.69 2.60
CA ALA A 36 -2.56 -1.54 3.02
C ALA A 36 -2.21 -1.08 4.44
N LEU A 37 -2.37 0.20 4.71
CA LEU A 37 -2.33 0.78 6.05
C LEU A 37 -3.76 1.11 6.47
N VAL A 38 -4.14 0.73 7.68
CA VAL A 38 -5.45 1.00 8.24
C VAL A 38 -5.30 1.83 9.51
N TRP A 39 -6.09 2.89 9.62
CA TRP A 39 -6.23 3.70 10.82
C TRP A 39 -7.65 3.53 11.38
N PRO A 40 -7.86 2.61 12.33
CA PRO A 40 -9.20 2.24 12.78
C PRO A 40 -10.00 3.40 13.39
N GLU A 41 -9.35 4.25 14.19
CA GLU A 41 -10.02 5.37 14.87
C GLU A 41 -10.52 6.43 13.89
N ALA A 42 -9.77 6.71 12.84
CA ALA A 42 -10.20 7.59 11.76
C ALA A 42 -11.14 6.92 10.74
N GLY A 43 -11.30 5.60 10.80
CA GLY A 43 -12.01 4.84 9.79
C GLY A 43 -11.37 5.00 8.40
N LEU A 44 -10.04 5.01 8.33
CA LEU A 44 -9.27 5.28 7.12
C LEU A 44 -8.48 4.05 6.68
N LEU A 45 -8.47 3.80 5.36
CA LEU A 45 -7.63 2.82 4.71
C LEU A 45 -6.80 3.53 3.64
N ALA A 46 -5.48 3.33 3.66
CA ALA A 46 -4.56 3.83 2.65
C ALA A 46 -3.92 2.68 1.86
N VAL A 47 -3.80 2.89 0.56
CA VAL A 47 -3.01 2.08 -0.39
C VAL A 47 -2.12 3.01 -1.19
N SER A 48 -1.03 2.51 -1.75
CA SER A 48 -0.07 3.33 -2.48
C SER A 48 0.27 2.71 -3.82
N ASP A 49 0.55 3.56 -4.82
CA ASP A 49 1.16 3.14 -6.07
C ASP A 49 0.39 1.99 -6.74
N LEU A 50 -0.87 2.23 -7.07
CA LEU A 50 -1.75 1.24 -7.70
C LEU A 50 -1.29 0.91 -9.12
N HIS A 51 -0.73 1.90 -9.84
CA HIS A 51 -0.25 1.79 -11.21
C HIS A 51 -1.23 1.04 -12.12
N LEU A 52 -2.50 1.40 -12.07
CA LEU A 52 -3.53 0.82 -12.94
C LEU A 52 -3.13 1.02 -14.41
N GLU A 53 -3.45 0.05 -15.27
CA GLU A 53 -3.13 0.05 -16.69
C GLU A 53 -1.61 0.05 -17.00
N LYS A 54 -0.79 -0.46 -16.09
CA LYS A 54 0.62 -0.67 -16.35
C LYS A 54 0.85 -1.70 -17.45
N GLY A 55 0.10 -2.80 -17.45
CA GLY A 55 0.18 -3.83 -18.48
C GLY A 55 -0.07 -3.27 -19.88
N SER A 56 -1.11 -2.45 -20.03
CA SER A 56 -1.47 -1.85 -21.33
C SER A 56 -0.46 -0.82 -21.83
N SER A 57 0.32 -0.18 -20.95
CA SER A 57 1.35 0.80 -21.32
C SER A 57 2.55 0.20 -22.06
N TYR A 58 2.75 -1.11 -21.97
CA TYR A 58 3.82 -1.82 -22.67
C TYR A 58 3.44 -2.28 -24.07
N ALA A 59 2.14 -2.39 -24.38
CA ALA A 59 1.66 -2.88 -25.68
C ALA A 59 2.18 -2.05 -26.88
N PRO A 60 2.20 -0.70 -26.86
CA PRO A 60 2.76 0.09 -27.94
C PRO A 60 4.26 -0.14 -28.21
N ARG A 61 4.98 -0.69 -27.20
CA ARG A 61 6.41 -1.04 -27.28
C ARG A 61 6.63 -2.49 -27.72
N GLY A 62 5.59 -3.19 -28.15
CA GLY A 62 5.66 -4.60 -28.56
C GLY A 62 5.81 -5.61 -27.42
N MET A 63 5.72 -5.18 -26.17
CA MET A 63 5.74 -6.06 -25.02
C MET A 63 4.31 -6.33 -24.54
N LEU A 64 3.83 -7.53 -24.80
CA LEU A 64 2.50 -7.97 -24.37
C LEU A 64 2.59 -8.56 -22.96
N LEU A 65 2.24 -7.78 -21.96
CA LEU A 65 1.98 -8.28 -20.62
C LEU A 65 0.51 -8.72 -20.51
N PRO A 66 0.21 -9.76 -19.70
CA PRO A 66 -1.18 -10.14 -19.45
C PRO A 66 -1.96 -8.92 -18.90
N PRO A 67 -3.11 -8.54 -19.50
CA PRO A 67 -3.84 -7.31 -19.15
C PRO A 67 -4.70 -7.49 -17.89
N TRP A 68 -4.15 -8.09 -16.83
CA TRP A 68 -4.88 -8.42 -15.61
C TRP A 68 -4.44 -7.62 -14.39
N ASP A 69 -3.45 -6.76 -14.52
CA ASP A 69 -2.88 -5.97 -13.44
C ASP A 69 -3.92 -5.07 -12.76
N THR A 70 -4.70 -4.33 -13.54
CA THR A 70 -5.79 -3.49 -13.02
C THR A 70 -6.84 -4.32 -12.31
N ARG A 71 -7.31 -5.40 -12.92
CA ARG A 71 -8.31 -6.29 -12.34
C ARG A 71 -7.84 -6.90 -11.02
N VAL A 72 -6.63 -7.47 -10.99
CA VAL A 72 -6.05 -8.07 -9.78
C VAL A 72 -5.88 -7.04 -8.66
N THR A 73 -5.44 -5.82 -9.01
CA THR A 73 -5.29 -4.72 -8.06
C THR A 73 -6.64 -4.33 -7.45
N LEU A 74 -7.67 -4.14 -8.28
CA LEU A 74 -9.02 -3.80 -7.82
C LEU A 74 -9.68 -4.93 -7.04
N ASP A 75 -9.44 -6.21 -7.38
CA ASP A 75 -9.94 -7.36 -6.61
C ASP A 75 -9.36 -7.36 -5.19
N ARG A 76 -8.05 -7.12 -5.05
CA ARG A 76 -7.39 -7.01 -3.74
C ARG A 76 -7.92 -5.83 -2.93
N LEU A 77 -8.09 -4.67 -3.56
CA LEU A 77 -8.66 -3.49 -2.91
C LEU A 77 -10.10 -3.78 -2.42
N ALA A 78 -10.95 -4.37 -3.25
CA ALA A 78 -12.31 -4.71 -2.88
C ALA A 78 -12.39 -5.68 -1.69
N LEU A 79 -11.44 -6.63 -1.58
CA LEU A 79 -11.34 -7.52 -0.40
C LEU A 79 -11.03 -6.73 0.87
N LEU A 80 -10.10 -5.78 0.82
CA LEU A 80 -9.75 -4.93 1.96
C LEU A 80 -10.90 -4.00 2.36
N LEU A 81 -11.59 -3.39 1.39
CA LEU A 81 -12.73 -2.52 1.64
C LEU A 81 -13.87 -3.27 2.33
N ARG A 82 -14.16 -4.51 1.91
CA ARG A 82 -15.15 -5.38 2.59
C ARG A 82 -14.72 -5.77 4.01
N ARG A 83 -13.43 -6.03 4.22
CA ARG A 83 -12.87 -6.44 5.51
C ARG A 83 -12.88 -5.33 6.53
N TYR A 84 -12.38 -4.14 6.16
CA TYR A 84 -12.17 -3.02 7.08
C TYR A 84 -13.31 -2.02 7.10
N ARG A 85 -14.16 -1.98 6.07
CA ARG A 85 -15.30 -1.05 5.92
C ARG A 85 -14.91 0.39 6.29
N PRO A 86 -13.88 0.96 5.67
CA PRO A 86 -13.44 2.30 6.00
C PRO A 86 -14.50 3.33 5.62
N ARG A 87 -14.42 4.53 6.19
CA ARG A 87 -15.18 5.71 5.74
C ARG A 87 -14.40 6.48 4.68
N ILE A 88 -13.07 6.48 4.81
CA ILE A 88 -12.14 7.21 3.94
C ILE A 88 -11.16 6.21 3.32
N VAL A 89 -10.96 6.31 2.03
CA VAL A 89 -9.95 5.56 1.28
C VAL A 89 -8.97 6.56 0.68
N VAL A 90 -7.67 6.35 0.91
CA VAL A 90 -6.61 7.20 0.38
C VAL A 90 -5.75 6.38 -0.57
N ALA A 91 -5.67 6.79 -1.83
CA ALA A 91 -4.70 6.30 -2.80
C ALA A 91 -3.53 7.29 -2.84
N LEU A 92 -2.32 6.84 -2.42
CA LEU A 92 -1.14 7.68 -2.20
C LEU A 92 -0.31 7.89 -3.47
N GLY A 93 -0.94 8.46 -4.49
CA GLY A 93 -0.32 8.81 -5.77
C GLY A 93 0.05 7.61 -6.62
N ASP A 94 0.47 7.88 -7.85
CA ASP A 94 0.76 6.88 -8.86
C ASP A 94 -0.35 5.81 -8.96
N SER A 95 -1.61 6.29 -8.89
CA SER A 95 -2.79 5.43 -9.01
C SER A 95 -2.93 4.90 -10.43
N PHE A 96 -2.50 5.68 -11.42
CA PHE A 96 -2.42 5.30 -12.83
C PHE A 96 -0.96 5.25 -13.27
N HIS A 97 -0.64 4.37 -14.22
CA HIS A 97 0.75 4.17 -14.62
C HIS A 97 1.33 5.34 -15.43
N ASP A 98 0.48 6.04 -16.15
CA ASP A 98 0.79 7.24 -16.92
C ASP A 98 -0.49 8.09 -17.10
N ARG A 99 -0.34 9.30 -17.65
CA ARG A 99 -1.44 10.25 -17.83
C ARG A 99 -2.60 9.74 -18.71
N GLU A 100 -2.33 8.82 -19.61
CA GLU A 100 -3.32 8.25 -20.51
C GLU A 100 -3.97 6.97 -19.97
N ALA A 101 -3.46 6.43 -18.86
CA ALA A 101 -3.89 5.15 -18.31
C ALA A 101 -5.40 5.14 -17.97
N ALA A 102 -5.92 6.23 -17.42
CA ALA A 102 -7.34 6.34 -17.11
C ALA A 102 -8.24 6.24 -18.38
N ALA A 103 -7.77 6.76 -19.51
CA ALA A 103 -8.49 6.65 -20.79
C ALA A 103 -8.44 5.22 -21.35
N ARG A 104 -7.41 4.45 -21.04
CA ARG A 104 -7.24 3.05 -21.48
C ARG A 104 -7.99 2.04 -20.63
N LEU A 105 -8.54 2.43 -19.47
CA LEU A 105 -9.30 1.53 -18.62
C LEU A 105 -10.41 0.82 -19.40
N PRO A 106 -10.48 -0.51 -19.39
CA PRO A 106 -11.64 -1.24 -19.88
C PRO A 106 -12.91 -0.77 -19.15
N GLU A 107 -14.05 -0.74 -19.85
CA GLU A 107 -15.30 -0.24 -19.28
C GLU A 107 -15.70 -0.93 -17.97
N ALA A 108 -15.52 -2.24 -17.88
CA ALA A 108 -15.81 -2.99 -16.65
C ALA A 108 -14.96 -2.53 -15.46
N GLU A 109 -13.66 -2.23 -15.68
CA GLU A 109 -12.76 -1.77 -14.63
C GLU A 109 -13.03 -0.30 -14.28
N ARG A 110 -13.40 0.52 -15.27
CA ARG A 110 -13.85 1.90 -15.07
C ARG A 110 -15.06 1.95 -14.13
N GLN A 111 -16.08 1.15 -14.41
CA GLN A 111 -17.30 1.06 -13.59
C GLN A 111 -16.98 0.59 -12.16
N ARG A 112 -16.02 -0.32 -11.98
CA ARG A 112 -15.56 -0.76 -10.66
C ARG A 112 -14.91 0.37 -9.87
N VAL A 113 -14.04 1.16 -10.51
CA VAL A 113 -13.43 2.34 -9.86
C VAL A 113 -14.52 3.33 -9.47
N GLN A 114 -15.44 3.65 -10.37
CA GLN A 114 -16.57 4.55 -10.10
C GLN A 114 -17.44 4.05 -8.93
N ALA A 115 -17.72 2.75 -8.86
CA ALA A 115 -18.48 2.16 -7.76
C ALA A 115 -17.73 2.30 -6.42
N ILE A 116 -16.40 2.14 -6.40
CA ILE A 116 -15.59 2.32 -5.20
C ILE A 116 -15.60 3.80 -4.77
N THR A 117 -15.33 4.73 -5.68
CA THR A 117 -15.27 6.16 -5.38
C THR A 117 -16.63 6.75 -4.97
N ALA A 118 -17.72 6.16 -5.44
CA ALA A 118 -19.08 6.52 -5.01
C ALA A 118 -19.46 5.94 -3.65
N ALA A 119 -18.91 4.79 -3.26
CA ALA A 119 -19.24 4.11 -2.01
C ALA A 119 -18.46 4.64 -0.80
N PHE A 120 -17.31 5.27 -1.01
CA PHE A 120 -16.40 5.75 0.03
C PHE A 120 -16.01 7.20 -0.24
N ARG A 121 -15.67 7.97 0.80
CA ARG A 121 -14.92 9.20 0.59
C ARG A 121 -13.53 8.81 0.07
N PHE A 122 -13.32 8.93 -1.23
CA PHE A 122 -12.11 8.48 -1.89
C PHE A 122 -11.20 9.68 -2.21
N ILE A 123 -9.95 9.61 -1.72
CA ILE A 123 -8.94 10.65 -1.89
C ILE A 123 -7.87 10.14 -2.85
N TRP A 124 -7.71 10.82 -3.97
CA TRP A 124 -6.60 10.65 -4.89
C TRP A 124 -5.50 11.63 -4.51
N VAL A 125 -4.43 11.15 -3.89
CA VAL A 125 -3.21 11.98 -3.74
C VAL A 125 -2.48 11.96 -5.07
N GLN A 126 -2.07 13.13 -5.55
CA GLN A 126 -1.36 13.26 -6.82
C GLN A 126 0.00 12.56 -6.78
N GLY A 127 0.33 11.83 -7.85
CA GLY A 127 1.61 11.18 -8.06
C GLY A 127 2.43 11.87 -9.15
N ASN A 128 3.64 11.39 -9.38
CA ASN A 128 4.46 11.89 -10.48
C ASN A 128 4.09 11.26 -11.83
N HIS A 129 3.43 10.11 -11.84
CA HIS A 129 2.89 9.45 -13.03
C HIS A 129 1.51 9.98 -13.41
N ASP A 130 0.72 10.39 -12.42
CA ASP A 130 -0.66 10.85 -12.54
C ASP A 130 -0.91 12.17 -11.77
N PRO A 131 -0.27 13.28 -12.15
CA PRO A 131 -0.40 14.56 -11.44
C PRO A 131 -1.80 15.17 -11.55
N ASP A 132 -2.58 14.76 -12.56
CA ASP A 132 -3.92 15.25 -12.80
C ASP A 132 -4.95 14.24 -12.25
N PRO A 133 -6.07 14.72 -11.68
CA PRO A 133 -7.12 13.82 -11.21
C PRO A 133 -7.72 13.04 -12.39
N PRO A 134 -8.12 11.78 -12.17
CA PRO A 134 -8.73 10.96 -13.23
C PRO A 134 -10.13 11.46 -13.56
N ASP A 135 -10.32 11.98 -14.76
CA ASP A 135 -11.62 12.47 -15.23
C ASP A 135 -12.70 11.39 -15.19
N GLY A 136 -13.87 11.75 -14.67
CA GLY A 136 -15.05 10.90 -14.66
C GLY A 136 -14.99 9.66 -13.78
N LEU A 137 -13.97 9.51 -12.93
CA LEU A 137 -13.84 8.38 -12.00
C LEU A 137 -14.32 8.69 -10.58
N GLY A 138 -14.68 9.95 -10.29
CA GLY A 138 -15.11 10.37 -8.95
C GLY A 138 -13.96 10.44 -7.95
N GLY A 139 -14.28 10.81 -6.71
CA GLY A 139 -13.31 11.04 -5.65
C GLY A 139 -12.80 12.48 -5.61
N GLU A 140 -11.94 12.75 -4.66
CA GLU A 140 -11.33 14.07 -4.38
C GLU A 140 -9.83 13.99 -4.73
N ALA A 141 -9.31 14.85 -5.62
CA ALA A 141 -7.88 14.91 -5.93
C ALA A 141 -7.21 16.01 -5.10
N VAL A 142 -6.07 15.66 -4.49
CA VAL A 142 -5.29 16.56 -3.62
C VAL A 142 -3.80 16.32 -3.79
N GLU A 143 -2.98 17.35 -3.57
CA GLU A 143 -1.51 17.21 -3.53
C GLU A 143 -1.07 16.41 -2.30
N ALA A 144 -1.70 16.67 -1.15
CA ALA A 144 -1.51 15.93 0.09
C ALA A 144 -2.80 15.93 0.90
N PHE A 145 -3.05 14.87 1.66
CA PHE A 145 -4.22 14.74 2.51
C PHE A 145 -3.80 14.75 3.98
N ALA A 146 -4.34 15.70 4.76
CA ALA A 146 -4.12 15.77 6.19
C ALA A 146 -5.34 15.22 6.95
N SER A 147 -5.09 14.40 7.98
CA SER A 147 -6.10 13.90 8.89
C SER A 147 -5.50 13.80 10.29
N GLY A 148 -6.08 14.50 11.27
CA GLY A 148 -5.49 14.63 12.60
C GLY A 148 -4.04 15.13 12.53
N ASN A 149 -3.12 14.42 13.17
CA ASN A 149 -1.69 14.75 13.20
C ASN A 149 -0.90 14.08 12.06
N LEU A 150 -1.55 13.38 11.14
CA LEU A 150 -0.91 12.62 10.07
C LEU A 150 -1.11 13.30 8.71
N THR A 151 -0.06 13.29 7.90
CA THR A 151 -0.08 13.75 6.51
C THR A 151 0.18 12.58 5.57
N PHE A 152 -0.67 12.43 4.59
CA PHE A 152 -0.61 11.44 3.52
C PHE A 152 -0.18 12.14 2.24
N ARG A 153 0.95 11.74 1.66
CA ARG A 153 1.49 12.31 0.42
C ARG A 153 2.13 11.24 -0.44
N HIS A 154 2.30 11.49 -1.73
CA HIS A 154 2.94 10.52 -2.60
C HIS A 154 4.42 10.33 -2.25
N GLN A 155 5.21 11.39 -2.30
CA GLN A 155 6.64 11.34 -2.01
C GLN A 155 6.94 11.93 -0.64
N ALA A 156 7.74 11.21 0.16
CA ALA A 156 8.16 11.66 1.49
C ALA A 156 8.98 12.96 1.42
N ASP A 157 8.71 13.89 2.33
CA ASP A 157 9.55 15.05 2.57
C ASP A 157 10.58 14.71 3.67
N PRO A 158 11.90 14.71 3.37
CA PRO A 158 12.92 14.37 4.36
C PRO A 158 12.89 15.24 5.61
N ALA A 159 12.43 16.50 5.50
CA ALA A 159 12.32 17.45 6.61
C ALA A 159 11.06 17.23 7.47
N ALA A 160 9.99 16.67 6.89
CA ALA A 160 8.72 16.46 7.57
C ALA A 160 8.76 15.28 8.56
N SER A 161 7.73 15.21 9.40
CA SER A 161 7.44 14.10 10.29
C SER A 161 5.94 13.85 10.30
N ASN A 162 5.52 12.75 10.92
CA ASN A 162 4.12 12.33 10.99
C ASN A 162 3.50 12.09 9.60
N GLU A 163 4.30 11.57 8.68
CA GLU A 163 3.87 11.35 7.29
C GLU A 163 3.77 9.88 6.91
N ILE A 164 2.85 9.60 6.01
CA ILE A 164 2.67 8.32 5.33
C ILE A 164 2.83 8.57 3.84
N SER A 165 3.73 7.83 3.20
CA SER A 165 4.06 8.04 1.79
C SER A 165 4.25 6.74 1.02
N GLY A 166 4.26 6.85 -0.31
CA GLY A 166 4.54 5.78 -1.26
C GLY A 166 5.80 6.02 -2.08
N HIS A 167 5.68 6.02 -3.42
CA HIS A 167 6.67 6.39 -4.42
C HIS A 167 7.88 5.45 -4.54
N HIS A 168 8.51 5.07 -3.45
CA HIS A 168 9.76 4.31 -3.48
C HIS A 168 9.56 2.81 -3.66
N HIS A 169 8.35 2.28 -3.53
CA HIS A 169 8.03 0.85 -3.61
C HIS A 169 9.02 -0.02 -2.82
N PRO A 170 9.20 0.19 -1.51
CA PRO A 170 10.24 -0.48 -0.74
C PRO A 170 10.15 -1.99 -0.80
N LYS A 171 11.31 -2.61 -1.04
CA LYS A 171 11.51 -4.07 -1.00
C LYS A 171 12.68 -4.40 -0.09
N ALA A 172 12.62 -5.57 0.53
CA ALA A 172 13.73 -6.08 1.31
C ALA A 172 13.97 -7.55 1.01
N ALA A 173 15.24 -7.94 1.03
CA ALA A 173 15.67 -9.32 0.89
C ALA A 173 16.00 -9.91 2.26
N VAL A 174 15.49 -11.13 2.52
CA VAL A 174 15.83 -11.90 3.70
C VAL A 174 16.40 -13.26 3.31
N PRO A 175 17.43 -13.75 4.01
CA PRO A 175 17.96 -15.10 3.77
C PRO A 175 16.90 -16.16 4.05
N ALA A 176 16.74 -17.12 3.15
CA ALA A 176 15.83 -18.25 3.32
C ALA A 176 16.44 -19.50 2.67
N ARG A 177 16.80 -20.48 3.49
CA ARG A 177 17.29 -21.81 3.03
C ARG A 177 18.31 -21.76 1.90
N GLY A 178 19.36 -20.93 2.05
CA GLY A 178 20.44 -20.82 1.06
C GLY A 178 20.17 -19.89 -0.14
N THR A 179 19.00 -19.26 -0.20
CA THR A 179 18.62 -18.24 -1.20
C THR A 179 18.19 -16.94 -0.50
N ALA A 180 18.03 -15.86 -1.27
CA ALA A 180 17.43 -14.64 -0.77
C ALA A 180 16.01 -14.48 -1.32
N ILE A 181 15.04 -14.27 -0.45
CA ILE A 181 13.66 -13.96 -0.84
C ILE A 181 13.46 -12.46 -0.73
N THR A 182 13.20 -11.79 -1.85
CA THR A 182 12.84 -10.38 -1.90
C THR A 182 11.32 -10.22 -1.91
N ARG A 183 10.81 -9.35 -1.04
CA ARG A 183 9.39 -9.04 -0.92
C ARG A 183 9.17 -7.55 -0.74
N PRO A 184 8.01 -7.01 -1.17
CA PRO A 184 7.57 -5.67 -0.77
C PRO A 184 7.49 -5.56 0.74
N CYS A 185 7.69 -4.36 1.27
CA CYS A 185 7.66 -4.12 2.70
C CYS A 185 7.21 -2.70 3.03
N PHE A 186 6.70 -2.50 4.24
CA PHE A 186 6.65 -1.18 4.85
C PHE A 186 7.99 -0.88 5.52
N VAL A 187 8.38 0.39 5.52
CA VAL A 187 9.49 0.90 6.30
C VAL A 187 8.99 2.01 7.21
N THR A 188 9.31 1.95 8.49
CA THR A 188 8.82 2.94 9.46
C THR A 188 9.86 3.27 10.52
N ASP A 189 9.79 4.47 11.03
CA ASP A 189 10.43 4.93 12.25
C ASP A 189 9.42 5.75 13.10
N ALA A 190 9.90 6.52 14.08
CA ALA A 190 9.03 7.38 14.89
C ALA A 190 8.47 8.61 14.12
N ARG A 191 8.91 8.86 12.90
CA ARG A 191 8.58 10.05 12.12
C ARG A 191 7.70 9.78 10.91
N ARG A 192 7.80 8.58 10.31
CA ARG A 192 7.14 8.27 9.04
C ARG A 192 6.89 6.79 8.78
N VAL A 193 6.02 6.55 7.80
CA VAL A 193 5.81 5.25 7.17
C VAL A 193 5.98 5.41 5.67
N VAL A 194 6.85 4.61 5.05
CA VAL A 194 6.90 4.44 3.59
C VAL A 194 6.21 3.12 3.26
N MET A 195 5.17 3.21 2.43
CA MET A 195 4.32 2.09 2.06
C MET A 195 4.88 1.31 0.87
N PRO A 196 4.64 0.00 0.80
CA PRO A 196 4.89 -0.77 -0.41
C PRO A 196 3.91 -0.37 -1.51
N ALA A 197 4.32 -0.53 -2.77
CA ALA A 197 3.39 -0.43 -3.88
C ALA A 197 2.30 -1.52 -3.79
N PHE A 198 1.07 -1.12 -4.03
CA PHE A 198 -0.09 -2.02 -3.98
C PHE A 198 -0.39 -2.67 -5.33
N GLY A 199 -0.02 -2.03 -6.44
CA GLY A 199 -0.27 -2.52 -7.79
C GLY A 199 0.37 -3.87 -8.11
N ALA A 200 -0.27 -4.66 -8.99
CA ALA A 200 0.13 -6.03 -9.27
C ALA A 200 1.50 -6.18 -9.96
N TYR A 201 1.85 -5.28 -10.89
CA TYR A 201 3.09 -5.35 -11.69
C TYR A 201 4.14 -4.33 -11.26
N THR A 202 4.13 -3.91 -9.99
CA THR A 202 5.06 -2.89 -9.52
C THR A 202 6.45 -3.45 -9.27
N GLY A 203 7.45 -2.70 -9.70
CA GLY A 203 8.84 -2.90 -9.33
C GLY A 203 9.10 -2.58 -7.86
N GLY A 204 10.31 -2.19 -7.52
CA GLY A 204 10.62 -1.69 -6.18
C GLY A 204 12.10 -1.54 -5.92
N MET A 205 12.42 -0.71 -4.95
CA MET A 205 13.75 -0.31 -4.52
C MET A 205 14.14 -1.06 -3.24
N ASP A 206 15.37 -1.55 -3.14
CA ASP A 206 15.86 -2.12 -1.88
C ASP A 206 15.89 -1.04 -0.79
N VAL A 207 15.46 -1.38 0.41
CA VAL A 207 15.40 -0.45 1.55
C VAL A 207 16.76 0.15 1.92
N ARG A 208 17.87 -0.43 1.45
CA ARG A 208 19.24 0.06 1.67
C ARG A 208 19.69 1.03 0.59
N GLU A 209 18.95 1.18 -0.50
CA GLU A 209 19.29 2.13 -1.54
C GLU A 209 19.14 3.58 -1.07
N PRO A 210 19.95 4.52 -1.58
CA PRO A 210 19.98 5.90 -1.10
C PRO A 210 18.61 6.61 -1.11
N GLY A 211 17.75 6.26 -2.06
CA GLY A 211 16.39 6.83 -2.16
C GLY A 211 15.57 6.63 -0.89
N ILE A 212 15.64 5.43 -0.29
CA ILE A 212 14.92 5.09 0.95
C ILE A 212 15.81 5.36 2.17
N ALA A 213 17.08 4.93 2.13
CA ALA A 213 17.97 5.00 3.29
C ALA A 213 18.16 6.44 3.85
N LYS A 214 18.10 7.47 2.98
CA LYS A 214 18.17 8.88 3.40
C LYS A 214 16.95 9.32 4.24
N LEU A 215 15.81 8.66 4.09
CA LEU A 215 14.59 8.95 4.86
C LEU A 215 14.68 8.39 6.29
N PHE A 216 15.56 7.39 6.52
CA PHE A 216 15.76 6.69 7.76
C PHE A 216 17.22 6.74 8.25
N PRO A 217 17.78 7.95 8.48
CA PRO A 217 19.21 8.11 8.80
C PRO A 217 19.64 7.39 10.09
N ARG A 218 18.72 7.25 11.04
CA ARG A 218 18.92 6.52 12.30
C ARG A 218 18.47 5.06 12.24
N GLY A 219 18.10 4.57 11.04
CA GLY A 219 17.48 3.27 10.87
C GLY A 219 15.98 3.31 11.17
N GLY A 220 15.39 2.14 11.31
CA GLY A 220 13.95 1.99 11.51
C GLY A 220 13.55 0.53 11.65
N ARG A 221 12.34 0.22 11.25
CA ARG A 221 11.80 -1.14 11.21
C ARG A 221 11.19 -1.43 9.84
N VAL A 222 11.52 -2.59 9.32
CA VAL A 222 10.93 -3.14 8.09
C VAL A 222 9.84 -4.13 8.47
N PHE A 223 8.71 -4.08 7.76
CA PHE A 223 7.64 -5.09 7.83
C PHE A 223 7.45 -5.70 6.45
N LEU A 224 8.03 -6.88 6.27
CA LEU A 224 8.01 -7.63 5.01
C LEU A 224 6.65 -8.27 4.79
N LEU A 225 6.09 -8.15 3.58
CA LEU A 225 4.80 -8.75 3.24
C LEU A 225 4.92 -10.26 3.06
N GLY A 226 4.31 -11.03 3.96
CA GLY A 226 4.06 -12.46 3.77
C GLY A 226 2.67 -12.73 3.21
N ARG A 227 2.30 -13.99 3.04
CA ARG A 227 0.96 -14.36 2.54
C ARG A 227 -0.14 -14.03 3.54
N GLU A 228 0.08 -14.33 4.82
CA GLU A 228 -0.93 -14.25 5.88
C GLU A 228 -0.54 -13.29 7.01
N ARG A 229 0.76 -12.96 7.12
CA ARG A 229 1.30 -12.11 8.18
C ARG A 229 2.50 -11.31 7.69
N LEU A 230 2.85 -10.28 8.46
CA LEU A 230 4.06 -9.50 8.28
C LEU A 230 5.23 -10.11 9.08
N TYR A 231 6.43 -10.00 8.53
CA TYR A 231 7.68 -10.35 9.22
C TYR A 231 8.48 -9.08 9.44
N SER A 232 8.82 -8.78 10.69
CA SER A 232 9.54 -7.54 10.99
C SER A 232 10.97 -7.76 11.44
N PHE A 233 11.84 -6.84 11.02
CA PHE A 233 13.23 -6.78 11.45
C PHE A 233 13.72 -5.32 11.51
N ALA A 234 14.83 -5.08 12.23
CA ALA A 234 15.42 -3.76 12.33
C ALA A 234 16.13 -3.38 11.03
N LEU A 235 15.90 -2.14 10.56
CA LEU A 235 16.73 -1.49 9.56
C LEU A 235 17.84 -0.74 10.31
N GLY A 236 19.11 -1.11 10.08
CA GLY A 236 20.24 -0.42 10.67
C GLY A 236 20.37 1.03 10.21
N PRO A 237 21.10 1.86 10.95
CA PRO A 237 21.36 3.25 10.56
C PRO A 237 22.12 3.32 9.23
N ASN A 238 21.86 4.39 8.46
CA ASN A 238 22.59 4.64 7.22
C ASN A 238 23.99 5.16 7.51
N THR A 239 24.98 4.27 7.54
CA THR A 239 26.39 4.60 7.88
C THR A 239 27.10 5.42 6.79
N ARG A 240 26.52 5.61 5.61
CA ARG A 240 27.13 6.39 4.53
C ARG A 240 27.10 7.92 4.76
N HIS A 241 26.26 8.41 5.66
CA HIS A 241 26.16 9.85 6.00
C HIS A 241 26.89 10.23 7.30
N ALA A 242 27.51 9.29 7.99
CA ALA A 242 28.25 9.55 9.23
C ALA A 242 29.72 9.95 9.00
N ARG A 243 30.12 10.17 7.75
CA ARG A 243 31.48 10.62 7.36
C ARG A 243 31.38 11.84 6.44
N ALA A 244 30.92 12.94 6.97
CA ALA A 244 31.09 14.27 6.40
C ALA A 244 31.24 15.28 7.56
#